data_7ac7126396c2800def78591b175f017e
#
_entry.id   7ac7126396c2800def78591b175f017e
#
_cell.length_a   1.000
_cell.length_b   1.000
_cell.length_c   1.000
_cell.angle_alpha   90.00
_cell.angle_beta   90.00
_cell.angle_gamma   90.00
#
_symmetry.space_group_name_H-M   'P 1'
#
loop_
_entity.id
_entity.type
_entity.pdbx_description
1 polymer ?
#
loop_
_entity_poly.entity_id
_entity_poly.type
_entity_poly.pdbx_seq_one_letter_code
_entity_poly.pdbx_strand_id
1 'polypeptide(L)'
;GVRLVGSEMCIRDSDYTETVRSTEFYGTVFSSSGVRWVRPDTISTYVPDDGITVASHTYDNKGNPVEEPRQLYDTSFLSVKDKYSMFLGGNQPLGVVKNANNPDGPRLLIIRDSYADSLVPFLTPHFSEIHLLDLRYYKLSIADYIAQNGIDQALVLYSVPNFVTDSNLLWIAK
;
A
#
# COMPACT_ATOMS: atom_id res chain seq x y z
N GLY A 1 7.06 20.03 -18.54
CA GLY A 1 6.09 19.16 -17.92
C GLY A 1 4.90 18.91 -18.84
N VAL A 2 4.66 17.68 -19.19
CA VAL A 2 3.45 17.29 -19.94
C VAL A 2 2.29 17.30 -18.96
N ARG A 3 1.44 18.30 -19.08
CA ARG A 3 0.17 18.37 -18.35
C ARG A 3 -0.82 17.45 -19.06
N LEU A 4 -1.16 16.31 -18.49
CA LEU A 4 -2.31 15.53 -18.93
C LEU A 4 -3.58 16.31 -18.57
N VAL A 5 -4.19 16.92 -19.57
CA VAL A 5 -5.45 17.66 -19.42
C VAL A 5 -6.55 16.63 -19.12
N GLY A 6 -7.13 16.71 -17.93
CA GLY A 6 -8.32 15.95 -17.57
C GLY A 6 -8.23 14.99 -16.39
N SER A 7 -7.08 14.84 -15.70
CA SER A 7 -7.02 14.12 -14.43
C SER A 7 -6.79 15.08 -13.27
N GLU A 8 -7.68 15.11 -12.32
CA GLU A 8 -7.53 15.85 -11.06
C GLU A 8 -6.42 15.25 -10.17
N MET A 9 -5.93 14.07 -10.49
CA MET A 9 -4.83 13.37 -9.83
C MET A 9 -3.47 13.68 -10.49
N CYS A 10 -2.96 14.87 -10.34
CA CYS A 10 -1.60 15.21 -10.74
C CYS A 10 -0.69 15.24 -9.51
N ILE A 11 0.06 14.18 -9.29
CA ILE A 11 1.15 14.15 -8.30
C ILE A 11 2.33 14.89 -8.92
N ARG A 12 2.78 15.97 -8.25
CA ARG A 12 3.96 16.74 -8.67
C ARG A 12 4.97 16.71 -7.54
N ASP A 13 6.22 16.47 -7.86
CA ASP A 13 7.33 16.46 -6.89
C ASP A 13 7.40 17.77 -6.09
N SER A 14 7.07 18.92 -6.74
CA SER A 14 7.05 20.24 -6.08
C SER A 14 6.00 20.41 -5.00
N ASP A 15 5.00 19.54 -4.96
CA ASP A 15 3.87 19.63 -4.02
C ASP A 15 4.18 18.91 -2.69
N TYR A 16 5.34 18.25 -2.61
CA TYR A 16 5.72 17.44 -1.45
C TYR A 16 7.07 17.85 -0.89
N THR A 17 7.22 17.70 0.43
CA THR A 17 8.49 17.90 1.13
C THR A 17 9.08 16.57 1.51
N GLU A 18 10.28 16.28 1.01
CA GLU A 18 11.00 15.07 1.36
C GLU A 18 11.46 15.09 2.82
N THR A 19 11.17 14.00 3.53
CA THR A 19 11.74 13.72 4.84
C THR A 19 12.47 12.38 4.79
N VAL A 20 13.81 12.43 4.83
CA VAL A 20 14.67 11.24 4.85
C VAL A 20 14.49 10.50 6.17
N ARG A 21 14.14 9.23 6.11
CA ARG A 21 13.91 8.34 7.27
C ARG A 21 15.06 7.37 7.50
N SER A 22 15.73 6.91 6.44
CA SER A 22 16.91 6.05 6.52
C SER A 22 17.76 6.20 5.25
N THR A 23 19.06 6.20 5.39
CA THR A 23 20.05 6.16 4.29
C THR A 23 20.72 4.78 4.17
N GLU A 24 20.21 3.79 4.89
CA GLU A 24 20.76 2.44 4.96
C GLU A 24 19.69 1.40 4.59
N PHE A 25 19.07 1.57 3.44
CA PHE A 25 18.06 0.63 2.95
C PHE A 25 18.65 -0.32 1.92
N TYR A 26 18.38 -1.61 2.12
CA TYR A 26 18.66 -2.67 1.17
C TYR A 26 17.38 -3.49 0.95
N GLY A 27 16.87 -3.47 -0.27
CA GLY A 27 15.64 -4.19 -0.62
C GLY A 27 15.82 -5.71 -0.72
N THR A 28 14.71 -6.39 -0.96
CA THR A 28 14.66 -7.86 -1.07
C THR A 28 15.54 -8.39 -2.21
N VAL A 29 15.60 -7.68 -3.34
CA VAL A 29 16.42 -8.07 -4.50
C VAL A 29 17.91 -8.05 -4.12
N PHE A 30 18.39 -7.04 -3.41
CA PHE A 30 19.75 -7.02 -2.87
C PHE A 30 19.99 -8.22 -1.95
N SER A 31 19.06 -8.48 -1.02
CA SER A 31 19.19 -9.55 -0.04
C SER A 31 19.28 -10.94 -0.68
N SER A 32 18.56 -11.17 -1.79
CA SER A 32 18.49 -12.45 -2.50
C SER A 32 19.59 -12.62 -3.57
N SER A 33 20.11 -11.53 -4.13
CA SER A 33 21.06 -11.58 -5.26
C SER A 33 22.47 -12.06 -4.89
N GLY A 34 22.83 -12.01 -3.59
CA GLY A 34 24.20 -12.25 -3.15
C GLY A 34 25.19 -11.11 -3.44
N VAL A 35 24.78 -10.08 -4.16
CA VAL A 35 25.60 -8.87 -4.44
C VAL A 35 25.81 -8.07 -3.17
N ARG A 36 27.06 -7.61 -2.91
CA ARG A 36 27.42 -6.91 -1.67
C ARG A 36 28.14 -5.58 -1.88
N TRP A 37 28.40 -5.21 -3.13
CA TRP A 37 29.16 -3.98 -3.48
C TRP A 37 28.25 -2.82 -3.90
N VAL A 38 26.92 -2.99 -3.85
CA VAL A 38 25.94 -1.93 -4.13
C VAL A 38 25.81 -1.03 -2.88
N ARG A 39 25.75 0.28 -3.10
CA ARG A 39 25.48 1.25 -2.03
C ARG A 39 24.03 1.10 -1.54
N PRO A 40 23.77 1.40 -0.25
CA PRO A 40 22.41 1.44 0.26
C PRO A 40 21.60 2.52 -0.44
N ASP A 41 20.30 2.32 -0.46
CA ASP A 41 19.32 3.28 -0.94
C ASP A 41 18.75 4.09 0.24
N THR A 42 17.92 5.07 -0.06
CA THR A 42 17.27 5.94 0.92
C THR A 42 15.78 5.60 1.02
N ILE A 43 15.24 5.58 2.22
CA ILE A 43 13.79 5.60 2.46
C ILE A 43 13.41 7.01 2.89
N SER A 44 12.45 7.60 2.17
CA SER A 44 11.91 8.92 2.44
C SER A 44 10.38 8.89 2.51
N THR A 45 9.82 9.83 3.27
CA THR A 45 8.38 10.13 3.27
C THR A 45 8.15 11.51 2.70
N TYR A 46 7.01 11.70 2.04
CA TYR A 46 6.67 12.91 1.31
C TYR A 46 5.31 13.49 1.73
N VAL A 47 4.37 12.63 2.09
CA VAL A 47 3.00 13.00 2.41
C VAL A 47 2.82 12.94 3.93
N PRO A 48 2.25 13.98 4.57
CA PRO A 48 1.87 13.93 5.98
C PRO A 48 0.83 12.83 6.23
N ASP A 49 0.82 12.28 7.44
CA ASP A 49 -0.14 11.26 7.90
C ASP A 49 -1.23 11.84 8.81
N ASP A 50 -1.30 13.16 8.95
CA ASP A 50 -2.32 13.85 9.73
C ASP A 50 -3.74 13.54 9.20
N GLY A 51 -4.61 13.05 10.06
CA GLY A 51 -5.98 12.66 9.71
C GLY A 51 -6.08 11.33 8.93
N ILE A 52 -4.97 10.62 8.75
CA ILE A 52 -4.94 9.29 8.15
C ILE A 52 -4.99 8.22 9.23
N THR A 53 -5.89 7.27 9.10
CA THR A 53 -5.93 6.07 9.94
C THR A 53 -5.76 4.83 9.06
N VAL A 54 -5.08 3.84 9.60
CA VAL A 54 -4.83 2.56 8.92
C VAL A 54 -5.25 1.43 9.83
N ALA A 55 -5.97 0.46 9.30
CA ALA A 55 -6.30 -0.78 9.98
C ALA A 55 -6.01 -1.99 9.10
N SER A 56 -5.54 -3.07 9.69
CA SER A 56 -5.49 -4.38 9.05
C SER A 56 -6.68 -5.22 9.47
N HIS A 57 -7.21 -5.99 8.55
CA HIS A 57 -8.34 -6.88 8.79
C HIS A 57 -7.91 -8.32 8.48
N THR A 58 -8.04 -9.16 9.49
CA THR A 58 -7.71 -10.58 9.43
C THR A 58 -8.86 -11.39 10.02
N TYR A 59 -8.71 -12.70 10.09
CA TYR A 59 -9.64 -13.58 10.80
C TYR A 59 -8.88 -14.37 11.84
N ASP A 60 -9.45 -14.50 13.02
CA ASP A 60 -8.92 -15.37 14.06
C ASP A 60 -9.07 -16.85 13.70
N ASN A 61 -8.52 -17.76 14.55
CA ASN A 61 -8.60 -19.21 14.35
C ASN A 61 -10.05 -19.76 14.41
N LYS A 62 -11.02 -18.95 14.81
CA LYS A 62 -12.45 -19.30 14.87
C LYS A 62 -13.24 -18.67 13.71
N GLY A 63 -12.56 -17.91 12.84
CA GLY A 63 -13.18 -17.23 11.69
C GLY A 63 -13.84 -15.89 12.04
N ASN A 64 -13.61 -15.34 13.24
CA ASN A 64 -14.11 -14.01 13.56
C ASN A 64 -13.21 -12.93 12.95
N PRO A 65 -13.79 -11.81 12.46
CA PRO A 65 -12.99 -10.71 11.95
C PRO A 65 -12.20 -10.06 13.10
N VAL A 66 -10.93 -9.80 12.83
CA VAL A 66 -10.01 -9.08 13.72
C VAL A 66 -9.52 -7.86 13.01
N GLU A 67 -9.73 -6.71 13.63
CA GLU A 67 -9.21 -5.43 13.16
C GLU A 67 -8.09 -4.98 14.10
N GLU A 68 -6.92 -4.68 13.53
CA GLU A 68 -5.78 -4.18 14.27
C GLU A 68 -5.37 -2.81 13.74
N PRO A 69 -5.22 -1.80 14.62
CA PRO A 69 -4.72 -0.49 14.22
C PRO A 69 -3.30 -0.60 13.68
N ARG A 70 -3.03 0.13 12.61
CA ARG A 70 -1.72 0.27 11.97
C ARG A 70 -1.39 1.74 11.77
N GLN A 71 -0.19 2.02 11.29
CA GLN A 71 0.26 3.37 10.95
C GLN A 71 0.56 3.45 9.45
N LEU A 72 0.35 4.62 8.85
CA LEU A 72 0.78 4.87 7.47
C LEU A 72 2.31 4.73 7.36
N TYR A 73 3.02 5.21 8.40
CA TYR A 73 4.46 5.12 8.55
C TYR A 73 4.83 4.58 9.94
N ASP A 74 5.07 3.30 10.06
CA ASP A 74 5.56 2.68 11.30
C ASP A 74 7.08 2.74 11.36
N THR A 75 7.58 3.78 12.01
CA THR A 75 9.02 4.04 12.11
C THR A 75 9.79 3.00 12.94
N SER A 76 9.11 2.12 13.68
CA SER A 76 9.76 1.04 14.43
C SER A 76 10.52 0.07 13.50
N PHE A 77 10.02 -0.09 12.26
CA PHE A 77 10.66 -0.92 11.24
C PHE A 77 12.00 -0.37 10.73
N LEU A 78 12.30 0.90 10.97
CA LEU A 78 13.60 1.48 10.57
C LEU A 78 14.77 0.88 11.35
N SER A 79 14.53 0.28 12.52
CA SER A 79 15.54 -0.38 13.34
C SER A 79 15.79 -1.85 12.98
N VAL A 80 14.98 -2.43 12.10
CA VAL A 80 15.09 -3.84 11.70
C VAL A 80 15.54 -3.98 10.25
N LYS A 81 15.85 -5.22 9.83
CA LYS A 81 16.33 -5.49 8.46
C LYS A 81 15.28 -5.13 7.40
N ASP A 82 14.03 -5.43 7.66
CA ASP A 82 12.90 -5.12 6.76
C ASP A 82 12.37 -3.71 7.01
N LYS A 83 13.18 -2.72 6.65
CA LYS A 83 12.82 -1.30 6.78
C LYS A 83 11.65 -0.89 5.90
N TYR A 84 11.40 -1.61 4.79
CA TYR A 84 10.32 -1.28 3.87
C TYR A 84 8.93 -1.47 4.50
N SER A 85 8.80 -2.38 5.46
CA SER A 85 7.58 -2.54 6.26
C SER A 85 7.23 -1.32 7.12
N MET A 86 8.06 -0.25 7.11
CA MET A 86 7.66 1.06 7.62
C MET A 86 6.38 1.55 6.95
N PHE A 87 6.19 1.26 5.66
CA PHE A 87 4.95 1.57 4.97
C PHE A 87 3.87 0.56 5.39
N LEU A 88 2.81 1.05 6.01
CA LEU A 88 1.59 0.30 6.37
C LEU A 88 1.78 -0.87 7.36
N GLY A 89 2.97 -1.02 7.97
CA GLY A 89 3.26 -2.13 8.88
C GLY A 89 3.45 -3.47 8.18
N GLY A 90 3.80 -3.47 6.87
CA GLY A 90 4.05 -4.67 6.07
C GLY A 90 2.78 -5.28 5.43
N ASN A 91 2.90 -6.51 4.91
CA ASN A 91 1.84 -7.16 4.15
C ASN A 91 0.69 -7.64 5.04
N GLN A 92 -0.54 -7.32 4.63
CA GLN A 92 -1.78 -7.72 5.28
C GLN A 92 -2.74 -8.34 4.25
N PRO A 93 -3.62 -9.31 4.62
CA PRO A 93 -4.66 -9.81 3.73
C PRO A 93 -5.56 -8.71 3.20
N LEU A 94 -5.98 -7.82 4.10
CA LEU A 94 -6.76 -6.64 3.82
C LEU A 94 -6.29 -5.50 4.73
N GLY A 95 -5.89 -4.40 4.12
CA GLY A 95 -5.63 -3.14 4.80
C GLY A 95 -6.67 -2.10 4.39
N VAL A 96 -7.08 -1.25 5.30
CA VAL A 96 -7.96 -0.10 5.00
C VAL A 96 -7.30 1.17 5.52
N VAL A 97 -7.09 2.10 4.62
CA VAL A 97 -6.58 3.46 4.91
C VAL A 97 -7.74 4.42 4.75
N LYS A 98 -8.01 5.22 5.79
CA LYS A 98 -9.07 6.24 5.77
C LYS A 98 -8.48 7.63 5.94
N ASN A 99 -9.02 8.57 5.17
CA ASN A 99 -8.61 9.96 5.22
C ASN A 99 -9.75 10.83 5.74
N ALA A 100 -9.63 11.29 6.99
CA ALA A 100 -10.61 12.19 7.61
C ALA A 100 -10.65 13.59 6.97
N ASN A 101 -9.59 13.98 6.24
CA ASN A 101 -9.51 15.27 5.57
C ASN A 101 -10.22 15.30 4.21
N ASN A 102 -10.61 14.13 3.67
CA ASN A 102 -11.34 13.99 2.41
C ASN A 102 -12.49 12.97 2.54
N PRO A 103 -13.47 13.20 3.44
CA PRO A 103 -14.50 12.21 3.78
C PRO A 103 -15.46 11.90 2.64
N ASP A 104 -15.64 12.85 1.71
CA ASP A 104 -16.55 12.72 0.56
C ASP A 104 -15.82 12.25 -0.71
N GLY A 105 -14.53 11.96 -0.62
CA GLY A 105 -13.74 11.45 -1.74
C GLY A 105 -14.17 10.04 -2.18
N PRO A 106 -13.78 9.62 -3.40
CA PRO A 106 -14.06 8.28 -3.87
C PRO A 106 -13.31 7.21 -3.04
N ARG A 107 -13.78 5.95 -3.11
CA ARG A 107 -13.15 4.79 -2.49
C ARG A 107 -12.40 3.99 -3.53
N LEU A 108 -11.13 3.72 -3.24
CA LEU A 108 -10.24 2.96 -4.12
C LEU A 108 -9.97 1.57 -3.55
N LEU A 109 -10.09 0.56 -4.39
CA LEU A 109 -9.55 -0.78 -4.13
C LEU A 109 -8.23 -0.97 -4.89
N ILE A 110 -7.17 -1.36 -4.19
CA ILE A 110 -5.91 -1.77 -4.83
C ILE A 110 -5.69 -3.27 -4.55
N ILE A 111 -5.68 -4.06 -5.61
CA ILE A 111 -5.24 -5.46 -5.57
C ILE A 111 -3.74 -5.44 -5.86
N ARG A 112 -2.94 -5.89 -4.89
CA ARG A 112 -1.53 -5.50 -4.89
C ARG A 112 -0.57 -6.58 -4.37
N ASP A 113 0.71 -6.39 -4.68
CA ASP A 113 1.84 -6.89 -3.89
C ASP A 113 2.45 -5.76 -3.04
N SER A 114 3.50 -6.04 -2.28
CA SER A 114 4.15 -5.05 -1.40
C SER A 114 4.76 -3.85 -2.12
N TYR A 115 5.00 -3.90 -3.43
CA TYR A 115 5.52 -2.76 -4.18
C TYR A 115 4.57 -1.55 -4.19
N ALA A 116 3.28 -1.79 -3.98
CA ALA A 116 2.29 -0.72 -3.89
C ALA A 116 2.39 0.10 -2.60
N ASP A 117 2.96 -0.44 -1.53
CA ASP A 117 2.86 0.16 -0.19
C ASP A 117 3.48 1.57 -0.12
N SER A 118 4.58 1.82 -0.80
CA SER A 118 5.21 3.15 -0.85
C SER A 118 4.45 4.15 -1.74
N LEU A 119 3.54 3.69 -2.62
CA LEU A 119 2.69 4.56 -3.43
C LEU A 119 1.45 5.02 -2.65
N VAL A 120 0.93 4.20 -1.74
CA VAL A 120 -0.32 4.46 -1.01
C VAL A 120 -0.36 5.85 -0.37
N PRO A 121 0.70 6.34 0.30
CA PRO A 121 0.69 7.68 0.88
C PRO A 121 0.35 8.79 -0.13
N PHE A 122 0.86 8.69 -1.36
CA PHE A 122 0.57 9.68 -2.41
C PHE A 122 -0.87 9.64 -2.92
N LEU A 123 -1.59 8.55 -2.66
CA LEU A 123 -2.99 8.41 -3.04
C LEU A 123 -3.94 8.93 -1.96
N THR A 124 -3.49 9.01 -0.69
CA THR A 124 -4.36 9.40 0.43
C THR A 124 -5.04 10.76 0.23
N PRO A 125 -4.44 11.81 -0.37
CA PRO A 125 -5.12 13.08 -0.57
C PRO A 125 -6.32 13.01 -1.54
N HIS A 126 -6.38 11.97 -2.39
CA HIS A 126 -7.34 11.85 -3.48
C HIS A 126 -8.55 10.97 -3.16
N PHE A 127 -8.46 10.15 -2.10
CA PHE A 127 -9.48 9.16 -1.75
C PHE A 127 -9.92 9.33 -0.29
N SER A 128 -11.20 9.04 -0.03
CA SER A 128 -11.71 8.94 1.35
C SER A 128 -11.25 7.66 2.03
N GLU A 129 -11.26 6.57 1.26
CA GLU A 129 -10.79 5.25 1.72
C GLU A 129 -9.99 4.57 0.61
N ILE A 130 -8.90 3.90 1.01
CA ILE A 130 -8.10 3.04 0.13
C ILE A 130 -8.07 1.64 0.75
N HIS A 131 -8.62 0.67 0.05
CA HIS A 131 -8.68 -0.72 0.44
C HIS A 131 -7.57 -1.50 -0.27
N LEU A 132 -6.75 -2.22 0.47
CA LEU A 132 -5.55 -2.91 -0.02
C LEU A 132 -5.73 -4.41 0.13
N LEU A 133 -5.89 -5.13 -0.98
CA LEU A 133 -6.04 -6.58 -1.00
C LEU A 133 -4.75 -7.26 -1.49
N ASP A 134 -4.23 -8.17 -0.68
CA ASP A 134 -3.15 -9.06 -1.08
C ASP A 134 -3.71 -10.48 -1.32
N LEU A 135 -3.80 -10.88 -2.58
CA LEU A 135 -4.42 -12.15 -2.99
C LEU A 135 -3.66 -13.38 -2.50
N ARG A 136 -2.44 -13.24 -2.05
CA ARG A 136 -1.69 -14.35 -1.42
C ARG A 136 -2.36 -14.79 -0.13
N TYR A 137 -3.02 -13.85 0.57
CA TYR A 137 -3.62 -14.05 1.89
C TYR A 137 -5.14 -13.87 1.89
N TYR A 138 -5.69 -12.97 1.07
CA TYR A 138 -7.14 -12.74 0.95
C TYR A 138 -7.77 -13.75 -0.01
N LYS A 139 -8.77 -14.53 0.47
CA LYS A 139 -9.38 -15.65 -0.29
C LYS A 139 -10.89 -15.55 -0.43
N LEU A 140 -11.48 -14.43 -0.05
CA LEU A 140 -12.93 -14.19 -0.20
C LEU A 140 -13.24 -13.57 -1.57
N SER A 141 -14.53 -13.51 -1.92
CA SER A 141 -15.00 -12.91 -3.17
C SER A 141 -14.66 -11.42 -3.23
N ILE A 142 -13.94 -11.01 -4.27
CA ILE A 142 -13.61 -9.61 -4.52
C ILE A 142 -14.84 -8.84 -5.00
N ALA A 143 -15.69 -9.47 -5.81
CA ALA A 143 -16.92 -8.85 -6.30
C ALA A 143 -17.86 -8.49 -5.14
N ASP A 144 -18.05 -9.41 -4.19
CA ASP A 144 -18.84 -9.16 -2.99
C ASP A 144 -18.22 -8.06 -2.13
N TYR A 145 -16.90 -8.06 -1.99
CA TYR A 145 -16.19 -7.03 -1.25
C TYR A 145 -16.41 -5.64 -1.85
N ILE A 146 -16.29 -5.51 -3.16
CA ILE A 146 -16.54 -4.25 -3.89
C ILE A 146 -17.97 -3.77 -3.64
N ALA A 147 -18.95 -4.66 -3.79
CA ALA A 147 -20.37 -4.33 -3.61
C ALA A 147 -20.71 -3.90 -2.17
N GLN A 148 -20.15 -4.60 -1.18
CA GLN A 148 -20.42 -4.33 0.24
C GLN A 148 -19.76 -3.05 0.75
N ASN A 149 -18.61 -2.66 0.20
CA ASN A 149 -17.83 -1.52 0.67
C ASN A 149 -17.99 -0.26 -0.20
N GLY A 150 -18.84 -0.31 -1.24
CA GLY A 150 -19.11 0.86 -2.09
C GLY A 150 -17.84 1.39 -2.77
N ILE A 151 -17.04 0.48 -3.32
CA ILE A 151 -15.80 0.81 -4.03
C ILE A 151 -16.14 1.48 -5.37
N ASP A 152 -15.59 2.67 -5.61
CA ASP A 152 -15.82 3.44 -6.85
C ASP A 152 -14.81 3.10 -7.94
N GLN A 153 -13.57 2.78 -7.55
CA GLN A 153 -12.47 2.53 -8.47
C GLN A 153 -11.67 1.32 -8.02
N ALA A 154 -11.14 0.55 -8.98
CA ALA A 154 -10.26 -0.57 -8.70
C ALA A 154 -8.97 -0.47 -9.53
N LEU A 155 -7.84 -0.76 -8.90
CA LEU A 155 -6.51 -0.78 -9.49
C LEU A 155 -5.86 -2.13 -9.18
N VAL A 156 -5.26 -2.76 -10.20
CA VAL A 156 -4.37 -3.93 -10.01
C VAL A 156 -2.94 -3.45 -10.17
N LEU A 157 -2.15 -3.55 -9.11
CA LEU A 157 -0.78 -3.03 -9.06
C LEU A 157 0.19 -4.06 -8.49
N TYR A 158 1.02 -4.60 -9.37
CA TYR A 158 2.00 -5.63 -9.05
C TYR A 158 3.37 -5.30 -9.64
N SER A 159 4.42 -5.75 -8.99
CA SER A 159 5.72 -5.86 -9.66
C SER A 159 5.64 -6.86 -10.82
N VAL A 160 6.40 -6.62 -11.88
CA VAL A 160 6.39 -7.51 -13.05
C VAL A 160 6.70 -8.97 -12.68
N PRO A 161 7.73 -9.27 -11.86
CA PRO A 161 8.00 -10.65 -11.46
C PRO A 161 6.83 -11.33 -10.75
N ASN A 162 6.17 -10.62 -9.82
CA ASN A 162 5.03 -11.18 -9.09
C ASN A 162 3.80 -11.31 -9.99
N PHE A 163 3.56 -10.36 -10.88
CA PHE A 163 2.43 -10.42 -11.81
C PHE A 163 2.47 -11.68 -12.70
N VAL A 164 3.65 -12.06 -13.19
CA VAL A 164 3.79 -13.23 -14.09
C VAL A 164 3.86 -14.56 -13.33
N THR A 165 4.10 -14.56 -12.03
CA THR A 165 4.27 -15.79 -11.24
C THR A 165 3.16 -16.03 -10.23
N ASP A 166 2.35 -15.02 -9.89
CA ASP A 166 1.30 -15.16 -8.88
C ASP A 166 0.03 -15.81 -9.46
N SER A 167 -0.14 -17.10 -9.19
CA SER A 167 -1.34 -17.84 -9.59
C SER A 167 -2.63 -17.37 -8.90
N ASN A 168 -2.52 -16.56 -7.83
CA ASN A 168 -3.68 -16.05 -7.11
C ASN A 168 -4.42 -14.96 -7.91
N LEU A 169 -3.82 -14.36 -8.93
CA LEU A 169 -4.51 -13.41 -9.82
C LEU A 169 -5.78 -14.01 -10.48
N LEU A 170 -5.87 -15.33 -10.60
CA LEU A 170 -7.09 -16.00 -11.07
C LEU A 170 -8.29 -15.79 -10.14
N TRP A 171 -8.09 -15.40 -8.89
CA TRP A 171 -9.17 -15.10 -7.94
C TRP A 171 -9.89 -13.78 -8.23
N ILE A 172 -9.30 -12.89 -9.04
CA ILE A 172 -9.95 -11.64 -9.44
C ILE A 172 -11.24 -11.91 -10.26
N ALA A 173 -11.27 -13.04 -10.98
CA ALA A 173 -12.40 -13.42 -11.86
C ALA A 173 -13.46 -14.29 -11.15
N LYS A 174 -13.36 -14.49 -9.85
CA LYS A 174 -14.30 -15.30 -9.05
C LYS A 174 -15.05 -14.34 -8.05
#